data_beabfb5204f7873a8cbb3fef5bbc4e80
#
_entry.id   beabfb5204f7873a8cbb3fef5bbc4e80
#
_cell.length_a   1.000
_cell.length_b   1.000
_cell.length_c   1.000
_cell.angle_alpha   90.00
_cell.angle_beta   90.00
_cell.angle_gamma   90.00
#
_symmetry.space_group_name_H-M   'P 1'
#
loop_
_entity.id
_entity.type
_entity.pdbx_description
1 polymer ?
#
loop_
_entity_poly.entity_id
_entity_poly.type
_entity_poly.pdbx_seq_one_letter_code
_entity_poly.pdbx_strand_id
1 'polypeptide(L)'
;MDDKVLRHALVELLRGGQAHLDASTALDEVNPKIRAVRPAGLRSVWEELEHMRIAQEDILRYTVDESWKSPKFPAGYWPKPEEEPSDADFAASVARFLGDLDAVVDLAKDTRYDLTAKIPHGKGHTYLRQVLLVADHNAYHLGQIVAVRKLLGDWKS
;
A
#
# COMPACT_ATOMS: atom_id res chain seq x y z
N MET A 1 -4.97 25.94 8.31
CA MET A 1 -5.86 24.97 7.62
C MET A 1 -6.69 24.31 8.69
N ASP A 2 -7.98 24.09 8.48
CA ASP A 2 -8.83 23.37 9.43
C ASP A 2 -8.35 21.90 9.51
N ASP A 3 -7.95 21.44 10.71
CA ASP A 3 -7.45 20.08 10.94
C ASP A 3 -8.46 19.00 10.53
N LYS A 4 -9.75 19.26 10.76
CA LYS A 4 -10.83 18.35 10.38
C LYS A 4 -10.93 18.18 8.84
N VAL A 5 -10.80 19.27 8.10
CA VAL A 5 -10.83 19.23 6.63
C VAL A 5 -9.61 18.48 6.09
N LEU A 6 -8.42 18.74 6.66
CA LEU A 6 -7.20 18.03 6.27
C LEU A 6 -7.34 16.52 6.49
N ARG A 7 -7.77 16.09 7.70
CA ARG A 7 -7.92 14.68 8.03
C ARG A 7 -8.95 13.98 7.15
N HIS A 8 -10.06 14.66 6.86
CA HIS A 8 -11.07 14.13 5.96
C HIS A 8 -10.50 13.88 4.56
N ALA A 9 -9.81 14.86 3.99
CA ALA A 9 -9.17 14.73 2.68
C ALA A 9 -8.12 13.61 2.63
N LEU A 10 -7.34 13.43 3.70
CA LEU A 10 -6.36 12.34 3.79
C LEU A 10 -7.03 10.97 3.84
N VAL A 11 -8.15 10.83 4.56
CA VAL A 11 -8.92 9.58 4.61
C VAL A 11 -9.50 9.24 3.25
N GLU A 12 -10.07 10.20 2.54
CA GLU A 12 -10.57 10.01 1.18
C GLU A 12 -9.45 9.59 0.22
N LEU A 13 -8.29 10.24 0.32
CA LEU A 13 -7.12 9.91 -0.50
C LEU A 13 -6.61 8.49 -0.25
N LEU A 14 -6.50 8.07 1.02
CA LEU A 14 -6.05 6.72 1.41
C LEU A 14 -7.04 5.65 0.95
N ARG A 15 -8.34 5.90 1.08
CA ARG A 15 -9.38 4.95 0.71
C ARG A 15 -9.49 4.75 -0.80
N GLY A 16 -9.15 5.75 -1.60
CA GLY A 16 -9.34 5.73 -3.05
C GLY A 16 -10.82 5.79 -3.45
N GLY A 17 -11.13 5.33 -4.67
CA GLY A 17 -12.50 5.31 -5.18
C GLY A 17 -13.02 6.67 -5.67
N GLN A 18 -12.15 7.69 -5.72
CA GLN A 18 -12.47 9.04 -6.19
C GLN A 18 -11.89 9.29 -7.60
N ALA A 19 -10.61 9.62 -7.67
CA ALA A 19 -9.91 9.84 -8.94
C ALA A 19 -9.53 8.52 -9.65
N HIS A 20 -9.36 7.46 -8.89
CA HIS A 20 -9.08 6.11 -9.36
C HIS A 20 -9.77 5.09 -8.46
N LEU A 21 -9.82 3.82 -8.86
CA LEU A 21 -10.45 2.78 -8.06
C LEU A 21 -9.69 2.52 -6.74
N ASP A 22 -10.41 1.99 -5.77
CA ASP A 22 -9.85 1.61 -4.48
C ASP A 22 -9.04 0.31 -4.56
N ALA A 23 -8.28 0.04 -3.49
CA ALA A 23 -7.40 -1.12 -3.42
C ALA A 23 -8.16 -2.45 -3.41
N SER A 24 -9.31 -2.51 -2.74
CA SER A 24 -10.09 -3.75 -2.67
C SER A 24 -10.59 -4.14 -4.06
N THR A 25 -11.09 -3.19 -4.84
CA THR A 25 -11.51 -3.41 -6.24
C THR A 25 -10.35 -3.84 -7.13
N ALA A 26 -9.17 -3.22 -6.99
CA ALA A 26 -8.00 -3.58 -7.79
C ALA A 26 -7.48 -4.99 -7.51
N LEU A 27 -7.66 -5.48 -6.29
CA LEU A 27 -7.16 -6.78 -5.81
C LEU A 27 -8.24 -7.87 -5.77
N ASP A 28 -9.49 -7.52 -6.09
CA ASP A 28 -10.60 -8.47 -6.07
C ASP A 28 -10.53 -9.46 -7.26
N GLU A 29 -10.91 -10.71 -6.98
CA GLU A 29 -11.03 -11.78 -7.98
C GLU A 29 -9.83 -11.91 -8.95
N VAL A 30 -8.59 -11.64 -8.50
CA VAL A 30 -7.40 -11.85 -9.34
C VAL A 30 -7.25 -13.33 -9.68
N ASN A 31 -7.28 -13.65 -10.98
CA ASN A 31 -7.17 -15.01 -11.46
C ASN A 31 -5.86 -15.66 -10.96
N PRO A 32 -5.91 -16.82 -10.26
CA PRO A 32 -4.71 -17.48 -9.74
C PRO A 32 -3.63 -17.72 -10.79
N LYS A 33 -4.02 -18.01 -12.03
CA LYS A 33 -3.10 -18.34 -13.12
C LYS A 33 -2.23 -17.16 -13.59
N ILE A 34 -2.61 -15.91 -13.24
CA ILE A 34 -1.88 -14.73 -13.72
C ILE A 34 -1.10 -14.02 -12.60
N ARG A 35 -1.27 -14.41 -11.33
CA ARG A 35 -0.71 -13.69 -10.19
C ARG A 35 0.79 -13.51 -10.25
N ALA A 36 1.53 -14.52 -10.72
CA ALA A 36 2.99 -14.49 -10.88
C ALA A 36 3.47 -14.19 -12.31
N VAL A 37 2.56 -13.99 -13.26
CA VAL A 37 2.92 -13.72 -14.67
C VAL A 37 3.41 -12.30 -14.85
N ARG A 38 4.56 -12.13 -15.47
CA ARG A 38 5.17 -10.83 -15.81
C ARG A 38 4.91 -10.51 -17.30
N PRO A 39 3.96 -9.64 -17.64
CA PRO A 39 3.73 -9.27 -19.03
C PRO A 39 4.67 -8.15 -19.47
N ALA A 40 5.19 -8.22 -20.71
CA ALA A 40 5.89 -7.13 -21.37
C ALA A 40 7.01 -6.45 -20.53
N GLY A 41 7.69 -7.19 -19.67
CA GLY A 41 8.76 -6.66 -18.82
C GLY A 41 8.27 -5.94 -17.56
N LEU A 42 6.96 -5.87 -17.32
CA LEU A 42 6.39 -5.38 -16.06
C LEU A 42 6.53 -6.42 -14.95
N ARG A 43 6.37 -5.99 -13.72
CA ARG A 43 6.26 -6.90 -12.58
C ARG A 43 4.90 -7.59 -12.56
N SER A 44 4.82 -8.74 -11.89
CA SER A 44 3.56 -9.47 -11.73
C SER A 44 2.65 -8.80 -10.69
N VAL A 45 1.36 -9.18 -10.69
CA VAL A 45 0.41 -8.73 -9.65
C VAL A 45 0.90 -9.10 -8.25
N TRP A 46 1.46 -10.29 -8.08
CA TRP A 46 2.03 -10.74 -6.80
C TRP A 46 3.18 -9.85 -6.34
N GLU A 47 4.12 -9.53 -7.22
CA GLU A 47 5.24 -8.68 -6.87
C GLU A 47 4.80 -7.27 -6.48
N GLU A 48 3.87 -6.68 -7.22
CA GLU A 48 3.34 -5.35 -6.92
C GLU A 48 2.58 -5.34 -5.56
N LEU A 49 1.74 -6.36 -5.31
CA LEU A 49 1.03 -6.50 -4.04
C LEU A 49 1.98 -6.64 -2.85
N GLU A 50 2.95 -7.55 -2.93
CA GLU A 50 3.91 -7.77 -1.84
C GLU A 50 4.79 -6.53 -1.60
N HIS A 51 5.20 -5.86 -2.66
CA HIS A 51 5.93 -4.60 -2.53
C HIS A 51 5.10 -3.53 -1.80
N MET A 52 3.84 -3.34 -2.21
CA MET A 52 2.93 -2.40 -1.54
C MET A 52 2.75 -2.77 -0.07
N ARG A 53 2.49 -4.05 0.23
CA ARG A 53 2.30 -4.54 1.59
C ARG A 53 3.53 -4.29 2.47
N ILE A 54 4.72 -4.65 1.99
CA ILE A 54 5.96 -4.49 2.74
C ILE A 54 6.27 -3.00 2.96
N ALA A 55 6.15 -2.18 1.92
CA ALA A 55 6.43 -0.76 2.00
C ALA A 55 5.44 -0.03 2.93
N GLN A 56 4.16 -0.36 2.84
CA GLN A 56 3.13 0.22 3.70
C GLN A 56 3.31 -0.19 5.16
N GLU A 57 3.58 -1.49 5.43
CA GLU A 57 3.91 -1.98 6.76
C GLU A 57 5.13 -1.23 7.34
N ASP A 58 6.19 -1.08 6.54
CA ASP A 58 7.38 -0.35 6.98
C ASP A 58 7.08 1.11 7.32
N ILE A 59 6.34 1.81 6.46
CA ILE A 59 5.97 3.22 6.70
C ILE A 59 5.13 3.33 7.97
N LEU A 60 4.12 2.47 8.14
CA LEU A 60 3.26 2.45 9.32
C LEU A 60 4.06 2.16 10.59
N ARG A 61 4.83 1.07 10.60
CA ARG A 61 5.61 0.65 11.78
C ARG A 61 6.69 1.67 12.13
N TYR A 62 7.41 2.20 11.16
CA TYR A 62 8.36 3.30 11.36
C TYR A 62 7.67 4.50 12.04
N THR A 63 6.40 4.76 11.73
CA THR A 63 5.67 5.90 12.26
C THR A 63 5.26 5.72 13.72
N VAL A 64 4.89 4.50 14.13
CA VAL A 64 4.28 4.25 15.44
C VAL A 64 5.15 3.44 16.41
N ASP A 65 6.25 2.86 15.97
CA ASP A 65 7.08 1.93 16.75
C ASP A 65 8.57 2.33 16.67
N GLU A 66 9.10 2.91 17.75
CA GLU A 66 10.51 3.32 17.87
C GLU A 66 11.49 2.16 17.71
N SER A 67 11.07 0.94 18.07
CA SER A 67 11.91 -0.26 18.01
C SER A 67 11.97 -0.88 16.60
N TRP A 68 11.12 -0.43 15.69
CA TRP A 68 11.03 -1.01 14.34
C TRP A 68 12.33 -0.87 13.54
N LYS A 69 12.67 -1.93 12.83
CA LYS A 69 13.81 -1.96 11.92
C LYS A 69 13.30 -2.15 10.49
N SER A 70 13.44 -1.13 9.68
CA SER A 70 13.05 -1.17 8.27
C SER A 70 13.80 -2.26 7.51
N PRO A 71 13.14 -2.89 6.52
CA PRO A 71 13.79 -3.82 5.60
C PRO A 71 14.98 -3.17 4.90
N LYS A 72 15.95 -3.99 4.47
CA LYS A 72 17.12 -3.49 3.74
C LYS A 72 16.73 -3.09 2.31
N PHE A 73 16.85 -1.82 1.98
CA PHE A 73 16.56 -1.32 0.64
C PHE A 73 17.66 -1.71 -0.37
N PRO A 74 17.30 -2.05 -1.63
CA PRO A 74 15.94 -2.25 -2.17
C PRO A 74 15.41 -3.67 -1.99
N ALA A 75 16.28 -4.66 -1.77
CA ALA A 75 15.96 -6.07 -1.85
C ALA A 75 14.89 -6.54 -0.82
N GLY A 76 14.87 -5.93 0.37
CA GLY A 76 13.90 -6.28 1.42
C GLY A 76 12.47 -5.79 1.16
N TYR A 77 12.24 -5.03 0.10
CA TYR A 77 10.92 -4.49 -0.25
C TYR A 77 10.22 -5.24 -1.38
N TRP A 78 10.81 -6.32 -1.85
CA TRP A 78 10.27 -7.12 -2.95
C TRP A 78 10.27 -8.59 -2.60
N PRO A 79 9.27 -9.38 -3.03
CA PRO A 79 9.33 -10.83 -2.94
C PRO A 79 10.41 -11.38 -3.88
N LYS A 80 10.73 -12.65 -3.74
CA LYS A 80 11.66 -13.30 -4.67
C LYS A 80 11.06 -13.33 -6.07
N PRO A 81 11.86 -13.09 -7.13
CA PRO A 81 11.35 -12.95 -8.50
C PRO A 81 10.57 -14.16 -9.05
N GLU A 82 10.84 -15.34 -8.53
CA GLU A 82 10.26 -16.62 -8.98
C GLU A 82 9.23 -17.18 -8.00
N GLU A 83 8.79 -16.36 -7.05
CA GLU A 83 7.83 -16.77 -6.04
C GLU A 83 6.42 -16.82 -6.62
N GLU A 84 5.81 -18.01 -6.59
CA GLU A 84 4.42 -18.23 -6.97
C GLU A 84 3.57 -18.38 -5.70
N PRO A 85 2.63 -17.45 -5.43
CA PRO A 85 1.81 -17.53 -4.23
C PRO A 85 0.76 -18.63 -4.37
N SER A 86 0.53 -19.39 -3.30
CA SER A 86 -0.70 -20.17 -3.16
C SER A 86 -1.91 -19.24 -3.02
N ASP A 87 -3.13 -19.79 -3.15
CA ASP A 87 -4.36 -19.03 -2.91
C ASP A 87 -4.41 -18.47 -1.49
N ALA A 88 -3.92 -19.24 -0.51
CA ALA A 88 -3.86 -18.82 0.89
C ALA A 88 -2.85 -17.69 1.10
N ASP A 89 -1.67 -17.75 0.49
CA ASP A 89 -0.64 -16.71 0.59
C ASP A 89 -1.13 -15.40 -0.02
N PHE A 90 -1.75 -15.47 -1.20
CA PHE A 90 -2.30 -14.28 -1.87
C PHE A 90 -3.40 -13.63 -1.03
N ALA A 91 -4.36 -14.42 -0.54
CA ALA A 91 -5.44 -13.92 0.31
C ALA A 91 -4.91 -13.32 1.62
N ALA A 92 -3.93 -13.95 2.25
CA ALA A 92 -3.29 -13.44 3.47
C ALA A 92 -2.55 -12.11 3.21
N SER A 93 -1.86 -11.98 2.07
CA SER A 93 -1.19 -10.75 1.70
C SER A 93 -2.17 -9.61 1.46
N VAL A 94 -3.26 -9.85 0.72
CA VAL A 94 -4.34 -8.86 0.53
C VAL A 94 -4.93 -8.44 1.88
N ALA A 95 -5.26 -9.38 2.75
CA ALA A 95 -5.83 -9.08 4.06
C ALA A 95 -4.89 -8.24 4.94
N ARG A 96 -3.60 -8.56 4.95
CA ARG A 96 -2.58 -7.77 5.69
C ARG A 96 -2.44 -6.37 5.11
N PHE A 97 -2.34 -6.24 3.79
CA PHE A 97 -2.26 -4.94 3.13
C PHE A 97 -3.47 -4.05 3.46
N LEU A 98 -4.69 -4.58 3.37
CA LEU A 98 -5.90 -3.81 3.69
C LEU A 98 -5.99 -3.48 5.18
N GLY A 99 -5.59 -4.39 6.07
CA GLY A 99 -5.56 -4.15 7.51
C GLY A 99 -4.57 -3.05 7.90
N ASP A 100 -3.38 -3.03 7.31
CA ASP A 100 -2.40 -1.97 7.53
C ASP A 100 -2.88 -0.63 6.94
N LEU A 101 -3.59 -0.64 5.80
CA LEU A 101 -4.21 0.56 5.25
C LEU A 101 -5.26 1.14 6.20
N ASP A 102 -6.09 0.30 6.82
CA ASP A 102 -7.04 0.72 7.85
C ASP A 102 -6.32 1.34 9.05
N ALA A 103 -5.21 0.79 9.48
CA ALA A 103 -4.40 1.36 10.56
C ALA A 103 -3.80 2.74 10.20
N VAL A 104 -3.38 2.95 8.95
CA VAL A 104 -2.94 4.28 8.47
C VAL A 104 -4.11 5.27 8.43
N VAL A 105 -5.30 4.83 8.01
CA VAL A 105 -6.52 5.64 8.06
C VAL A 105 -6.87 6.04 9.50
N ASP A 106 -6.76 5.12 10.44
CA ASP A 106 -7.02 5.41 11.85
C ASP A 106 -5.99 6.37 12.44
N LEU A 107 -4.71 6.25 12.08
CA LEU A 107 -3.68 7.22 12.43
C LEU A 107 -4.02 8.63 11.87
N ALA A 108 -4.48 8.71 10.63
CA ALA A 108 -4.86 9.98 10.01
C ALA A 108 -6.07 10.64 10.70
N LYS A 109 -7.01 9.83 11.26
CA LYS A 109 -8.17 10.31 12.02
C LYS A 109 -7.85 10.70 13.46
N ASP A 110 -6.84 10.10 14.06
CA ASP A 110 -6.54 10.23 15.48
C ASP A 110 -6.00 11.60 15.82
N THR A 111 -6.83 12.42 16.50
CA THR A 111 -6.50 13.79 16.89
C THR A 111 -5.42 13.90 17.97
N ARG A 112 -5.00 12.79 18.57
CA ARG A 112 -3.85 12.75 19.48
C ARG A 112 -2.52 12.98 18.76
N TYR A 113 -2.47 12.70 17.45
CA TYR A 113 -1.32 13.00 16.61
C TYR A 113 -1.48 14.39 15.95
N ASP A 114 -0.58 15.32 16.23
CA ASP A 114 -0.41 16.49 15.39
C ASP A 114 0.25 16.06 14.09
N LEU A 115 -0.52 16.06 13.00
CA LEU A 115 -0.04 15.59 11.69
C LEU A 115 1.17 16.38 11.18
N THR A 116 1.33 17.64 11.60
CA THR A 116 2.44 18.50 11.20
C THR A 116 3.68 18.32 12.05
N ALA A 117 3.55 17.67 13.20
CA ALA A 117 4.67 17.39 14.08
C ALA A 117 5.61 16.33 13.48
N LYS A 118 6.88 16.44 13.82
CA LYS A 118 7.87 15.40 13.50
C LYS A 118 7.65 14.16 14.39
N ILE A 119 7.83 12.99 13.80
CA ILE A 119 7.86 11.73 14.53
C ILE A 119 9.06 11.77 15.49
N PRO A 120 8.87 11.58 16.82
CA PRO A 120 9.92 11.79 17.81
C PRO A 120 11.19 10.96 17.57
N HIS A 121 11.03 9.71 17.18
CA HIS A 121 12.12 8.76 16.89
C HIS A 121 12.50 8.74 15.40
N GLY A 122 11.82 9.54 14.57
CA GLY A 122 12.02 9.57 13.13
C GLY A 122 13.22 10.44 12.72
N LYS A 123 13.58 10.35 11.45
CA LYS A 123 14.67 11.12 10.82
C LYS A 123 14.20 12.50 10.34
N GLY A 124 13.30 13.16 11.07
CA GLY A 124 12.75 14.47 10.75
C GLY A 124 11.49 14.45 9.87
N HIS A 125 10.95 13.30 9.57
CA HIS A 125 9.68 13.15 8.87
C HIS A 125 8.49 13.49 9.77
N THR A 126 7.44 14.09 9.20
CA THR A 126 6.18 14.37 9.91
C THR A 126 5.19 13.22 9.72
N TYR A 127 4.20 13.12 10.61
CA TYR A 127 3.08 12.18 10.45
C TYR A 127 2.34 12.41 9.12
N LEU A 128 2.08 13.67 8.77
CA LEU A 128 1.45 14.05 7.50
C LEU A 128 2.21 13.49 6.29
N ARG A 129 3.54 13.66 6.29
CA ARG A 129 4.38 13.13 5.20
C ARG A 129 4.24 11.62 5.06
N GLN A 130 4.15 10.87 6.15
CA GLN A 130 4.02 9.42 6.10
C GLN A 130 2.66 8.99 5.53
N VAL A 131 1.58 9.66 5.95
CA VAL A 131 0.23 9.39 5.40
C VAL A 131 0.17 9.68 3.90
N LEU A 132 0.71 10.81 3.46
CA LEU A 132 0.77 11.16 2.04
C LEU A 132 1.64 10.17 1.24
N LEU A 133 2.76 9.72 1.81
CA LEU A 133 3.63 8.74 1.16
C LEU A 133 2.92 7.40 0.93
N VAL A 134 2.14 6.93 1.90
CA VAL A 134 1.34 5.69 1.73
C VAL A 134 0.33 5.87 0.60
N ALA A 135 -0.40 6.99 0.58
CA ALA A 135 -1.41 7.24 -0.45
C ALA A 135 -0.80 7.32 -1.87
N ASP A 136 0.29 8.06 -2.03
CA ASP A 136 1.02 8.22 -3.29
C ASP A 136 1.58 6.88 -3.79
N HIS A 137 2.28 6.16 -2.93
CA HIS A 137 2.88 4.88 -3.25
C HIS A 137 1.84 3.83 -3.65
N ASN A 138 0.74 3.73 -2.89
CA ASN A 138 -0.33 2.80 -3.19
C ASN A 138 -1.03 3.15 -4.52
N ALA A 139 -1.31 4.42 -4.79
CA ALA A 139 -1.92 4.85 -6.04
C ALA A 139 -1.07 4.45 -7.26
N TYR A 140 0.26 4.63 -7.18
CA TYR A 140 1.18 4.25 -8.25
C TYR A 140 1.14 2.74 -8.52
N HIS A 141 1.29 1.92 -7.49
CA HIS A 141 1.37 0.47 -7.63
C HIS A 141 0.02 -0.19 -7.95
N LEU A 142 -1.09 0.35 -7.45
CA LEU A 142 -2.43 -0.08 -7.86
C LEU A 142 -2.67 0.15 -9.36
N GLY A 143 -2.19 1.28 -9.88
CA GLY A 143 -2.20 1.53 -11.33
C GLY A 143 -1.42 0.48 -12.12
N GLN A 144 -0.26 0.02 -11.61
CA GLN A 144 0.51 -1.06 -12.23
C GLN A 144 -0.24 -2.39 -12.19
N ILE A 145 -0.85 -2.75 -11.05
CA ILE A 145 -1.66 -3.97 -10.92
C ILE A 145 -2.79 -3.98 -11.95
N VAL A 146 -3.54 -2.88 -12.07
CA VAL A 146 -4.63 -2.77 -13.06
C VAL A 146 -4.11 -2.90 -14.49
N ALA A 147 -2.98 -2.27 -14.81
CA ALA A 147 -2.36 -2.38 -16.13
C ALA A 147 -1.96 -3.82 -16.46
N VAL A 148 -1.32 -4.50 -15.50
CA VAL A 148 -0.93 -5.92 -15.65
C VAL A 148 -2.15 -6.81 -15.85
N ARG A 149 -3.20 -6.65 -15.03
CA ARG A 149 -4.45 -7.39 -15.15
C ARG A 149 -5.11 -7.19 -16.52
N LYS A 150 -5.15 -5.94 -17.02
CA LYS A 150 -5.66 -5.63 -18.35
C LYS A 150 -4.86 -6.31 -19.47
N LEU A 151 -3.54 -6.24 -19.40
CA LEU A 151 -2.65 -6.89 -20.38
C LEU A 151 -2.82 -8.41 -20.42
N LEU A 152 -3.15 -9.02 -19.29
CA LEU A 152 -3.34 -10.46 -19.15
C LEU A 152 -4.81 -10.90 -19.34
N GLY A 153 -5.72 -9.97 -19.71
CA GLY A 153 -7.14 -10.28 -19.94
C GLY A 153 -7.94 -10.60 -18.66
N ASP A 154 -7.44 -10.21 -17.50
CA ASP A 154 -8.06 -10.44 -16.18
C ASP A 154 -8.76 -9.20 -15.63
N TRP A 155 -9.23 -8.32 -16.48
CA TRP A 155 -9.94 -7.11 -16.08
C TRP A 155 -11.30 -7.02 -16.76
N LYS A 156 -12.36 -7.00 -15.94
CA LYS A 156 -13.71 -6.73 -16.45
C LYS A 156 -13.86 -5.20 -16.59
N SER A 157 -14.08 -4.75 -17.82
CA SER A 157 -14.37 -3.34 -18.13
C SER A 157 -15.81 -2.97 -17.73
#